data_16d8f2d0e79eb19b6083a021d3a89f99
#
_entry.id   16d8f2d0e79eb19b6083a021d3a89f99
#
_cell.length_a   1.000
_cell.length_b   1.000
_cell.length_c   1.000
_cell.angle_alpha   90.00
_cell.angle_beta   90.00
_cell.angle_gamma   90.00
#
_symmetry.space_group_name_H-M   'P 1'
#
loop_
_entity.id
_entity.type
_entity.pdbx_description
1 polymer ?
#
loop_
_entity_poly.entity_id
_entity_poly.type
_entity_poly.pdbx_seq_one_letter_code
_entity_poly.pdbx_strand_id
1 'polypeptide(L)'
;MDDAVSRATNGHDAVEDMGSTTSLINRDLIRYARHIVLPGFGQEAQRRLRDSRVLVVGAGGLGSPVLLYLSAAGVGYLTILDDDVVDESNLQRQVIHRQADVGRPKALSAKDAVQRLNPHLVAEAVVARLGTDNALDLVKDHDLILDCTDNFTTRYLASDAAEITGTPLVWGTILQYQGQLSVFWPDRGPMLRDLFPEVPAADSVPSAVVGGTFGPVVGQVGSMMATEAVKVLTGIGTPAVGKLVVVDALGVGARTLSFAADPD
;
A
#
# COMPACT_ATOMS: atom_id res chain seq x y z
N MET A 1 71.66 -17.46 8.82
CA MET A 1 71.18 -18.35 7.79
C MET A 1 70.16 -19.22 8.44
N ASP A 2 68.95 -18.78 8.38
CA ASP A 2 67.78 -19.64 8.30
C ASP A 2 66.55 -18.78 8.34
N ASP A 3 65.86 -18.79 7.22
CA ASP A 3 64.59 -18.12 7.01
C ASP A 3 63.50 -18.88 7.74
N ALA A 4 62.79 -18.22 8.63
CA ALA A 4 61.54 -18.71 9.16
C ALA A 4 60.38 -17.80 8.67
N VAL A 5 59.78 -18.22 7.55
CA VAL A 5 58.58 -17.64 7.03
C VAL A 5 57.43 -17.96 7.96
N SER A 6 56.92 -16.94 8.66
CA SER A 6 55.73 -17.02 9.47
C SER A 6 54.48 -17.03 8.58
N ARG A 7 53.72 -18.13 8.61
CA ARG A 7 52.39 -18.24 8.01
C ARG A 7 51.40 -17.50 8.87
N ALA A 8 50.88 -16.40 8.37
CA ALA A 8 49.70 -15.75 8.91
C ALA A 8 48.46 -16.56 8.53
N THR A 9 47.82 -17.20 9.49
CA THR A 9 46.53 -17.81 9.37
C THR A 9 45.46 -16.72 9.42
N ASN A 10 44.84 -16.42 8.27
CA ASN A 10 43.64 -15.61 8.22
C ASN A 10 42.47 -16.44 8.75
N GLY A 11 42.19 -16.29 10.02
CA GLY A 11 40.92 -16.68 10.60
C GLY A 11 39.91 -15.55 10.30
N HIS A 12 39.11 -15.72 9.26
CA HIS A 12 37.84 -15.00 9.11
C HIS A 12 36.84 -15.71 10.02
N ASP A 13 36.80 -15.27 11.26
CA ASP A 13 35.64 -15.52 12.11
C ASP A 13 34.48 -14.73 11.53
N ALA A 14 33.60 -15.44 10.82
CA ALA A 14 32.27 -14.97 10.52
C ALA A 14 31.52 -14.84 11.84
N VAL A 15 31.60 -13.69 12.46
CA VAL A 15 30.65 -13.29 13.51
C VAL A 15 29.31 -13.14 12.81
N GLU A 16 28.47 -14.17 12.90
CA GLU A 16 27.06 -14.05 12.65
C GLU A 16 26.52 -13.02 13.65
N ASP A 17 26.38 -11.76 13.17
CA ASP A 17 25.68 -10.71 13.91
C ASP A 17 24.20 -11.10 13.99
N MET A 18 23.84 -11.83 15.04
CA MET A 18 22.49 -11.94 15.54
C MET A 18 22.10 -10.60 16.17
N GLY A 19 22.24 -9.53 15.38
CA GLY A 19 21.89 -8.16 15.75
C GLY A 19 20.42 -8.07 16.11
N SER A 20 20.19 -7.52 17.27
CA SER A 20 18.91 -7.06 17.80
C SER A 20 17.98 -6.61 16.65
N THR A 21 16.78 -7.19 16.57
CA THR A 21 15.72 -6.89 15.60
C THR A 21 15.28 -5.41 15.55
N THR A 22 15.91 -4.54 16.32
CA THR A 22 15.54 -3.14 16.52
C THR A 22 16.35 -2.12 15.71
N SER A 23 17.53 -2.43 15.18
CA SER A 23 18.35 -1.48 14.42
C SER A 23 18.29 -1.66 12.91
N LEU A 24 18.38 -0.55 12.14
CA LEU A 24 18.58 -0.61 10.69
C LEU A 24 20.00 -1.08 10.39
N ILE A 25 20.15 -1.95 9.41
CA ILE A 25 21.47 -2.40 8.95
C ILE A 25 22.04 -1.43 7.92
N ASN A 26 23.36 -1.48 7.68
CA ASN A 26 24.07 -0.56 6.78
C ASN A 26 23.42 -0.43 5.38
N ARG A 27 22.91 -1.51 4.83
CA ARG A 27 22.22 -1.52 3.54
C ARG A 27 20.95 -0.65 3.56
N ASP A 28 20.17 -0.70 4.65
CA ASP A 28 18.95 0.09 4.81
C ASP A 28 19.30 1.59 4.98
N LEU A 29 20.36 1.90 5.72
CA LEU A 29 20.85 3.26 5.88
C LEU A 29 21.27 3.90 4.55
N ILE A 30 21.88 3.14 3.65
CA ILE A 30 22.23 3.59 2.31
C ILE A 30 20.98 3.76 1.45
N ARG A 31 20.11 2.74 1.39
CA ARG A 31 18.93 2.72 0.54
C ARG A 31 17.94 3.83 0.90
N TYR A 32 17.70 4.03 2.18
CA TYR A 32 16.70 4.97 2.69
C TYR A 32 17.31 6.28 3.20
N ALA A 33 18.58 6.59 2.87
CA ALA A 33 19.27 7.80 3.33
C ALA A 33 18.44 9.08 3.10
N ARG A 34 17.72 9.17 1.98
CA ARG A 34 16.90 10.34 1.63
C ARG A 34 15.62 10.46 2.46
N HIS A 35 15.11 9.36 2.98
CA HIS A 35 14.01 9.37 3.96
C HIS A 35 14.53 9.73 5.35
N ILE A 36 15.62 9.11 5.77
CA ILE A 36 16.16 9.22 7.12
C ILE A 36 16.55 10.67 7.47
N VAL A 37 17.02 11.45 6.49
CA VAL A 37 17.38 12.86 6.71
C VAL A 37 16.20 13.83 6.69
N LEU A 38 14.99 13.38 6.39
CA LEU A 38 13.81 14.25 6.42
C LEU A 38 13.50 14.67 7.87
N PRO A 39 13.18 15.96 8.11
CA PRO A 39 12.75 16.42 9.42
C PRO A 39 11.56 15.60 9.95
N GLY A 40 11.66 15.07 11.15
CA GLY A 40 10.61 14.29 11.81
C GLY A 40 10.49 12.83 11.35
N PHE A 41 11.24 12.40 10.33
CA PHE A 41 11.23 11.00 9.86
C PHE A 41 12.27 10.16 10.62
N GLY A 42 13.54 10.37 10.36
CA GLY A 42 14.65 9.69 11.05
C GLY A 42 14.69 8.17 10.82
N GLN A 43 15.60 7.52 11.56
CA GLN A 43 15.76 6.06 11.51
C GLN A 43 14.56 5.32 12.14
N GLU A 44 13.89 5.93 13.12
CA GLU A 44 12.77 5.31 13.81
C GLU A 44 11.56 5.12 12.88
N ALA A 45 11.19 6.14 12.09
CA ALA A 45 10.12 6.00 11.11
C ALA A 45 10.48 4.96 10.02
N GLN A 46 11.74 4.93 9.58
CA GLN A 46 12.19 3.92 8.62
C GLN A 46 12.14 2.50 9.21
N ARG A 47 12.47 2.33 10.49
CA ARG A 47 12.35 1.06 11.19
C ARG A 47 10.89 0.60 11.26
N ARG A 48 9.98 1.50 11.60
CA ARG A 48 8.53 1.20 11.62
C ARG A 48 8.04 0.72 10.25
N LEU A 49 8.45 1.36 9.16
CA LEU A 49 8.11 0.88 7.81
C LEU A 49 8.64 -0.52 7.55
N ARG A 50 9.91 -0.78 7.89
CA ARG A 50 10.52 -2.11 7.71
C ARG A 50 9.79 -3.20 8.48
N ASP A 51 9.33 -2.90 9.67
CA ASP A 51 8.68 -3.86 10.55
C ASP A 51 7.17 -4.01 10.26
N SER A 52 6.60 -3.13 9.41
CA SER A 52 5.16 -3.09 9.10
C SER A 52 4.73 -4.17 8.10
N ARG A 53 3.52 -4.68 8.33
CA ARG A 53 2.80 -5.63 7.48
C ARG A 53 1.60 -4.92 6.85
N VAL A 54 1.53 -4.87 5.53
CA VAL A 54 0.51 -4.13 4.80
C VAL A 54 -0.23 -5.04 3.83
N LEU A 55 -1.56 -5.04 3.90
CA LEU A 55 -2.43 -5.68 2.93
C LEU A 55 -2.87 -4.67 1.87
N VAL A 56 -2.60 -4.96 0.61
CA VAL A 56 -3.10 -4.18 -0.53
C VAL A 56 -4.15 -5.01 -1.26
N VAL A 57 -5.39 -4.57 -1.21
CA VAL A 57 -6.52 -5.19 -1.90
C VAL A 57 -6.70 -4.53 -3.26
N GLY A 58 -6.37 -5.25 -4.31
CA GLY A 58 -6.34 -4.77 -5.68
C GLY A 58 -4.95 -4.33 -6.17
N ALA A 59 -4.44 -5.01 -7.21
CA ALA A 59 -3.20 -4.67 -7.89
C ALA A 59 -3.47 -3.98 -9.25
N GLY A 60 -4.56 -3.24 -9.32
CA GLY A 60 -5.02 -2.51 -10.50
C GLY A 60 -4.40 -1.11 -10.63
N GLY A 61 -5.24 -0.14 -11.01
CA GLY A 61 -4.82 1.24 -11.24
C GLY A 61 -4.26 1.91 -9.99
N LEU A 62 -5.04 1.97 -8.90
CA LEU A 62 -4.61 2.56 -7.62
C LEU A 62 -3.53 1.71 -6.94
N GLY A 63 -3.65 0.38 -7.00
CA GLY A 63 -2.67 -0.54 -6.43
C GLY A 63 -1.28 -0.40 -7.06
N SER A 64 -1.19 -0.04 -8.33
CA SER A 64 0.08 0.13 -9.05
C SER A 64 1.01 1.14 -8.37
N PRO A 65 0.67 2.43 -8.24
CA PRO A 65 1.51 3.40 -7.56
C PRO A 65 1.65 3.11 -6.06
N VAL A 66 0.59 2.63 -5.39
CA VAL A 66 0.64 2.23 -3.98
C VAL A 66 1.74 1.20 -3.75
N LEU A 67 1.71 0.07 -4.44
CA LEU A 67 2.66 -1.02 -4.30
C LEU A 67 4.10 -0.59 -4.64
N LEU A 68 4.27 0.21 -5.71
CA LEU A 68 5.58 0.72 -6.11
C LEU A 68 6.17 1.64 -5.03
N TYR A 69 5.40 2.60 -4.52
CA TYR A 69 5.92 3.54 -3.52
C TYR A 69 6.12 2.91 -2.15
N LEU A 70 5.22 2.02 -1.69
CA LEU A 70 5.41 1.33 -0.42
C LEU A 70 6.63 0.40 -0.44
N SER A 71 6.84 -0.33 -1.54
CA SER A 71 8.03 -1.17 -1.70
C SER A 71 9.31 -0.34 -1.76
N ALA A 72 9.30 0.77 -2.50
CA ALA A 72 10.44 1.70 -2.57
C ALA A 72 10.72 2.38 -1.23
N ALA A 73 9.68 2.71 -0.46
CA ALA A 73 9.78 3.32 0.86
C ALA A 73 10.31 2.36 1.94
N GLY A 74 10.27 1.05 1.68
CA GLY A 74 10.83 0.06 2.58
C GLY A 74 9.84 -0.51 3.60
N VAL A 75 8.56 -0.62 3.24
CA VAL A 75 7.61 -1.50 3.95
C VAL A 75 8.13 -2.92 3.87
N GLY A 76 8.24 -3.60 5.03
CA GLY A 76 8.91 -4.90 5.09
C GLY A 76 8.08 -6.06 4.58
N TYR A 77 6.75 -6.02 4.75
CA TYR A 77 5.83 -7.09 4.34
C TYR A 77 4.66 -6.52 3.55
N LEU A 78 4.49 -6.97 2.32
CA LEU A 78 3.37 -6.63 1.45
C LEU A 78 2.61 -7.89 1.07
N THR A 79 1.35 -7.99 1.48
CA THR A 79 0.39 -8.97 0.97
C THR A 79 -0.42 -8.32 -0.13
N ILE A 80 -0.42 -8.91 -1.32
CA ILE A 80 -1.08 -8.39 -2.53
C ILE A 80 -2.21 -9.32 -2.89
N LEU A 81 -3.44 -8.86 -2.71
CA LEU A 81 -4.66 -9.62 -2.98
C LEU A 81 -5.32 -9.11 -4.26
N ASP A 82 -5.45 -9.98 -5.27
CA ASP A 82 -6.14 -9.67 -6.53
C ASP A 82 -6.50 -10.98 -7.23
N ASP A 83 -7.74 -11.12 -7.70
CA ASP A 83 -8.24 -12.32 -8.38
C ASP A 83 -8.23 -12.23 -9.91
N ASP A 84 -7.89 -11.06 -10.47
CA ASP A 84 -7.85 -10.81 -11.90
C ASP A 84 -6.55 -11.23 -12.59
N VAL A 85 -6.61 -11.26 -13.91
CA VAL A 85 -5.44 -11.38 -14.79
C VAL A 85 -5.13 -10.03 -15.45
N VAL A 86 -3.86 -9.85 -15.84
CA VAL A 86 -3.43 -8.67 -16.59
C VAL A 86 -4.02 -8.71 -17.99
N ASP A 87 -4.70 -7.64 -18.39
CA ASP A 87 -5.23 -7.42 -19.73
C ASP A 87 -4.52 -6.25 -20.41
N GLU A 88 -4.38 -6.28 -21.72
CA GLU A 88 -3.70 -5.22 -22.47
C GLU A 88 -4.38 -3.86 -22.26
N SER A 89 -5.72 -3.82 -22.17
CA SER A 89 -6.50 -2.59 -21.89
C SER A 89 -6.22 -1.99 -20.51
N ASN A 90 -5.58 -2.74 -19.61
CA ASN A 90 -5.19 -2.27 -18.28
C ASN A 90 -3.91 -1.42 -18.29
N LEU A 91 -2.99 -1.67 -19.24
CA LEU A 91 -1.62 -1.15 -19.22
C LEU A 91 -1.54 0.38 -19.31
N GLN A 92 -2.57 1.04 -19.80
CA GLN A 92 -2.63 2.51 -19.87
C GLN A 92 -2.74 3.20 -18.49
N ARG A 93 -3.07 2.42 -17.40
CA ARG A 93 -3.18 2.96 -16.03
C ARG A 93 -2.63 2.04 -14.93
N GLN A 94 -2.45 0.75 -15.21
CA GLN A 94 -1.92 -0.23 -14.26
C GLN A 94 -0.42 -0.43 -14.48
N VAL A 95 0.36 0.61 -14.20
CA VAL A 95 1.78 0.76 -14.60
C VAL A 95 2.75 -0.20 -13.88
N ILE A 96 2.30 -0.97 -12.90
CA ILE A 96 3.09 -2.02 -12.24
C ILE A 96 3.27 -3.25 -13.15
N HIS A 97 2.32 -3.47 -14.06
CA HIS A 97 2.33 -4.58 -15.01
C HIS A 97 3.04 -4.21 -16.31
N ARG A 98 3.54 -5.19 -17.02
CA ARG A 98 4.25 -5.06 -18.29
C ARG A 98 3.47 -5.74 -19.41
N GLN A 99 3.76 -5.40 -20.66
CA GLN A 99 3.22 -6.09 -21.82
C GLN A 99 3.44 -7.62 -21.76
N ALA A 100 4.60 -8.05 -21.25
CA ALA A 100 4.92 -9.47 -21.09
C ALA A 100 4.12 -10.18 -19.98
N ASP A 101 3.39 -9.43 -19.15
CA ASP A 101 2.57 -9.98 -18.06
C ASP A 101 1.10 -10.20 -18.48
N VAL A 102 0.71 -9.83 -19.71
CA VAL A 102 -0.65 -10.05 -20.22
C VAL A 102 -1.03 -11.53 -20.10
N GLY A 103 -2.18 -11.82 -19.50
CA GLY A 103 -2.67 -13.17 -19.20
C GLY A 103 -2.17 -13.77 -17.87
N ARG A 104 -1.23 -13.13 -17.16
CA ARG A 104 -0.76 -13.59 -15.84
C ARG A 104 -1.67 -13.03 -14.72
N PRO A 105 -1.84 -13.74 -13.59
CA PRO A 105 -2.50 -13.18 -12.42
C PRO A 105 -1.86 -11.87 -11.97
N LYS A 106 -2.69 -10.82 -11.73
CA LYS A 106 -2.22 -9.49 -11.33
C LYS A 106 -1.41 -9.52 -10.04
N ALA A 107 -1.85 -10.27 -9.04
CA ALA A 107 -1.14 -10.41 -7.77
C ALA A 107 0.29 -10.96 -7.97
N LEU A 108 0.48 -11.95 -8.84
CA LEU A 108 1.80 -12.51 -9.13
C LEU A 108 2.69 -11.54 -9.91
N SER A 109 2.14 -10.86 -10.93
CA SER A 109 2.87 -9.84 -11.70
C SER A 109 3.30 -8.68 -10.80
N ALA A 110 2.42 -8.20 -9.92
CA ALA A 110 2.72 -7.15 -8.96
C ALA A 110 3.79 -7.57 -7.94
N LYS A 111 3.70 -8.79 -7.40
CA LYS A 111 4.73 -9.36 -6.52
C LYS A 111 6.11 -9.32 -7.17
N ASP A 112 6.23 -9.80 -8.40
CA ASP A 112 7.49 -9.78 -9.13
C ASP A 112 8.01 -8.34 -9.33
N ALA A 113 7.12 -7.38 -9.56
CA ALA A 113 7.47 -5.97 -9.75
C ALA A 113 8.03 -5.35 -8.47
N VAL A 114 7.36 -5.54 -7.32
CA VAL A 114 7.82 -4.97 -6.04
C VAL A 114 9.11 -5.62 -5.55
N GLN A 115 9.30 -6.94 -5.78
CA GLN A 115 10.54 -7.63 -5.43
C GLN A 115 11.72 -7.22 -6.31
N ARG A 116 11.49 -6.91 -7.60
CA ARG A 116 12.54 -6.32 -8.45
C ARG A 116 12.94 -4.93 -7.98
N LEU A 117 11.98 -4.14 -7.52
CA LEU A 117 12.25 -2.79 -7.01
C LEU A 117 12.96 -2.83 -5.66
N ASN A 118 12.50 -3.69 -4.76
CA ASN A 118 13.10 -3.87 -3.45
C ASN A 118 13.24 -5.37 -3.10
N PRO A 119 14.39 -5.98 -3.36
CA PRO A 119 14.60 -7.42 -3.13
C PRO A 119 14.63 -7.80 -1.64
N HIS A 120 14.54 -6.84 -0.74
CA HIS A 120 14.65 -7.06 0.71
C HIS A 120 13.30 -7.10 1.41
N LEU A 121 12.22 -6.69 0.74
CA LEU A 121 10.88 -6.84 1.28
C LEU A 121 10.37 -8.29 1.09
N VAL A 122 9.49 -8.71 1.98
CA VAL A 122 8.71 -9.93 1.82
C VAL A 122 7.42 -9.58 1.10
N ALA A 123 7.22 -10.13 -0.10
CA ALA A 123 5.98 -9.97 -0.85
C ALA A 123 5.25 -11.30 -0.95
N GLU A 124 3.98 -11.31 -0.57
CA GLU A 124 3.07 -12.43 -0.74
C GLU A 124 2.00 -12.06 -1.78
N ALA A 125 1.73 -12.97 -2.72
CA ALA A 125 0.66 -12.82 -3.69
C ALA A 125 -0.46 -13.79 -3.35
N VAL A 126 -1.66 -13.26 -3.13
CA VAL A 126 -2.88 -14.03 -2.89
C VAL A 126 -3.79 -13.86 -4.09
N VAL A 127 -3.88 -14.90 -4.93
CA VAL A 127 -4.74 -14.91 -6.11
C VAL A 127 -6.13 -15.37 -5.67
N ALA A 128 -6.87 -14.44 -5.08
CA ALA A 128 -8.21 -14.69 -4.57
C ALA A 128 -8.98 -13.36 -4.49
N ARG A 129 -10.29 -13.45 -4.38
CA ARG A 129 -11.18 -12.33 -4.08
C ARG A 129 -11.31 -12.17 -2.56
N LEU A 130 -11.41 -10.92 -2.10
CA LEU A 130 -11.82 -10.65 -0.73
C LEU A 130 -13.30 -11.03 -0.59
N GLY A 131 -13.58 -12.00 0.26
CA GLY A 131 -14.92 -12.54 0.53
C GLY A 131 -15.21 -12.57 2.03
N THR A 132 -16.44 -12.82 2.40
CA THR A 132 -16.87 -12.93 3.82
C THR A 132 -16.22 -14.11 4.55
N ASP A 133 -15.74 -15.08 3.81
CA ASP A 133 -15.07 -16.29 4.31
C ASP A 133 -13.60 -16.10 4.62
N ASN A 134 -12.94 -15.05 4.08
CA ASN A 134 -11.50 -14.83 4.26
C ASN A 134 -11.13 -13.41 4.75
N ALA A 135 -12.06 -12.44 4.75
CA ALA A 135 -11.75 -11.04 5.02
C ALA A 135 -11.11 -10.83 6.40
N LEU A 136 -11.70 -11.37 7.46
CA LEU A 136 -11.18 -11.19 8.82
C LEU A 136 -9.80 -11.84 9.00
N ASP A 137 -9.60 -13.04 8.42
CA ASP A 137 -8.31 -13.72 8.51
C ASP A 137 -7.21 -13.01 7.73
N LEU A 138 -7.55 -12.43 6.57
CA LEU A 138 -6.59 -11.64 5.80
C LEU A 138 -6.25 -10.31 6.46
N VAL A 139 -7.19 -9.68 7.17
CA VAL A 139 -6.99 -8.34 7.72
C VAL A 139 -6.28 -8.36 9.07
N LYS A 140 -6.64 -9.28 9.97
CA LYS A 140 -6.20 -9.29 11.39
C LYS A 140 -4.68 -9.33 11.61
N ASP A 141 -3.92 -9.84 10.64
CA ASP A 141 -2.46 -10.01 10.76
C ASP A 141 -1.68 -8.86 10.09
N HIS A 142 -2.36 -7.76 9.74
CA HIS A 142 -1.76 -6.59 9.10
C HIS A 142 -1.93 -5.32 9.93
N ASP A 143 -0.92 -4.44 9.87
CA ASP A 143 -0.91 -3.14 10.55
C ASP A 143 -1.72 -2.08 9.79
N LEU A 144 -1.97 -2.32 8.51
CA LEU A 144 -2.67 -1.40 7.61
C LEU A 144 -3.25 -2.14 6.40
N ILE A 145 -4.44 -1.72 5.98
CA ILE A 145 -5.07 -2.14 4.73
C ILE A 145 -5.09 -0.96 3.76
N LEU A 146 -4.86 -1.23 2.47
CA LEU A 146 -5.18 -0.29 1.40
C LEU A 146 -6.24 -0.91 0.49
N ASP A 147 -7.40 -0.25 0.39
CA ASP A 147 -8.43 -0.59 -0.58
C ASP A 147 -8.18 0.15 -1.89
N CYS A 148 -7.69 -0.59 -2.88
CA CYS A 148 -7.42 -0.16 -4.24
C CYS A 148 -8.41 -0.75 -5.25
N THR A 149 -9.58 -1.21 -4.78
CA THR A 149 -10.59 -1.88 -5.59
C THR A 149 -11.53 -0.89 -6.29
N ASP A 150 -12.23 -1.37 -7.29
CA ASP A 150 -13.18 -0.60 -8.09
C ASP A 150 -14.64 -1.05 -7.93
N ASN A 151 -14.91 -1.98 -7.00
CA ASN A 151 -16.25 -2.49 -6.75
C ASN A 151 -16.74 -2.24 -5.32
N PHE A 152 -18.02 -1.92 -5.18
CA PHE A 152 -18.60 -1.56 -3.89
C PHE A 152 -18.60 -2.71 -2.88
N THR A 153 -18.89 -3.94 -3.31
CA THR A 153 -18.96 -5.10 -2.41
C THR A 153 -17.65 -5.30 -1.65
N THR A 154 -16.53 -5.33 -2.37
CA THR A 154 -15.20 -5.50 -1.75
C THR A 154 -14.85 -4.32 -0.87
N ARG A 155 -15.18 -3.09 -1.28
CA ARG A 155 -14.91 -1.85 -0.55
C ARG A 155 -15.58 -1.82 0.82
N TYR A 156 -16.87 -2.12 0.88
CA TYR A 156 -17.60 -2.17 2.15
C TYR A 156 -17.12 -3.33 3.02
N LEU A 157 -16.86 -4.50 2.42
CA LEU A 157 -16.34 -5.64 3.15
C LEU A 157 -14.96 -5.37 3.76
N ALA A 158 -14.06 -4.70 3.02
CA ALA A 158 -12.75 -4.30 3.52
C ALA A 158 -12.88 -3.31 4.70
N SER A 159 -13.82 -2.35 4.59
CA SER A 159 -14.09 -1.40 5.68
C SER A 159 -14.67 -2.07 6.91
N ASP A 160 -15.67 -2.94 6.74
CA ASP A 160 -16.29 -3.68 7.85
C ASP A 160 -15.25 -4.59 8.55
N ALA A 161 -14.40 -5.29 7.79
CA ALA A 161 -13.32 -6.11 8.33
C ALA A 161 -12.28 -5.26 9.08
N ALA A 162 -11.93 -4.09 8.54
CA ALA A 162 -11.03 -3.13 9.19
C ALA A 162 -11.58 -2.67 10.55
N GLU A 163 -12.86 -2.33 10.61
CA GLU A 163 -13.54 -1.91 11.82
C GLU A 163 -13.58 -3.01 12.88
N ILE A 164 -13.97 -4.23 12.49
CA ILE A 164 -14.05 -5.39 13.39
C ILE A 164 -12.66 -5.76 13.96
N THR A 165 -11.60 -5.66 13.16
CA THR A 165 -10.24 -6.03 13.58
C THR A 165 -9.48 -4.90 14.25
N GLY A 166 -9.99 -3.66 14.24
CA GLY A 166 -9.29 -2.46 14.73
C GLY A 166 -8.16 -1.99 13.80
N THR A 167 -8.10 -2.49 12.56
CA THR A 167 -7.00 -2.19 11.61
C THR A 167 -7.31 -0.93 10.81
N PRO A 168 -6.40 0.06 10.70
CA PRO A 168 -6.63 1.24 9.86
C PRO A 168 -6.73 0.87 8.38
N LEU A 169 -7.55 1.62 7.65
CA LEU A 169 -7.80 1.46 6.22
C LEU A 169 -7.51 2.75 5.47
N VAL A 170 -6.60 2.74 4.51
CA VAL A 170 -6.48 3.79 3.49
C VAL A 170 -7.33 3.40 2.29
N TRP A 171 -8.34 4.21 2.03
CA TRP A 171 -9.31 3.98 0.96
C TRP A 171 -9.12 4.98 -0.18
N GLY A 172 -9.30 4.51 -1.42
CA GLY A 172 -9.32 5.38 -2.59
C GLY A 172 -10.27 4.90 -3.68
N THR A 173 -10.73 5.86 -4.50
CA THR A 173 -11.57 5.57 -5.67
C THR A 173 -11.30 6.54 -6.79
N ILE A 174 -11.55 6.09 -8.02
CA ILE A 174 -11.40 6.88 -9.25
C ILE A 174 -12.63 6.67 -10.13
N LEU A 175 -13.11 7.76 -10.68
CA LEU A 175 -14.08 7.74 -11.77
C LEU A 175 -13.74 8.84 -12.77
N GLN A 176 -13.56 8.47 -14.04
CA GLN A 176 -13.22 9.39 -15.13
C GLN A 176 -11.93 10.21 -14.82
N TYR A 177 -12.09 11.51 -14.57
CA TYR A 177 -11.02 12.46 -14.28
C TYR A 177 -10.91 12.83 -12.80
N GLN A 178 -11.74 12.21 -11.95
CA GLN A 178 -11.80 12.52 -10.53
C GLN A 178 -11.40 11.34 -9.68
N GLY A 179 -10.80 11.63 -8.55
CA GLY A 179 -10.47 10.65 -7.55
C GLY A 179 -10.76 11.14 -6.14
N GLN A 180 -10.95 10.19 -5.25
CA GLN A 180 -11.19 10.47 -3.84
C GLN A 180 -10.34 9.54 -2.99
N LEU A 181 -9.95 10.00 -1.81
CA LEU A 181 -9.29 9.19 -0.80
C LEU A 181 -9.63 9.67 0.61
N SER A 182 -9.54 8.74 1.55
CA SER A 182 -9.67 8.99 2.98
C SER A 182 -8.86 7.96 3.78
N VAL A 183 -8.70 8.21 5.07
CA VAL A 183 -8.21 7.23 6.03
C VAL A 183 -9.33 6.95 7.03
N PHE A 184 -9.75 5.69 7.09
CA PHE A 184 -10.68 5.19 8.08
C PHE A 184 -9.89 4.46 9.17
N TRP A 185 -10.00 4.92 10.40
CA TRP A 185 -9.23 4.39 11.52
C TRP A 185 -10.13 4.13 12.72
N PRO A 186 -10.43 2.87 13.00
CA PRO A 186 -11.28 2.52 14.13
C PRO A 186 -10.79 3.19 15.42
N ASP A 187 -11.70 3.60 16.27
CA ASP A 187 -11.45 4.30 17.55
C ASP A 187 -10.75 5.68 17.45
N ARG A 188 -10.40 6.13 16.22
CA ARG A 188 -9.75 7.44 16.00
C ARG A 188 -10.55 8.40 15.13
N GLY A 189 -11.58 7.89 14.46
CA GLY A 189 -12.42 8.72 13.60
C GLY A 189 -13.51 7.93 12.90
N PRO A 190 -14.25 8.60 12.01
CA PRO A 190 -15.37 7.99 11.28
C PRO A 190 -14.88 6.89 10.32
N MET A 191 -15.77 5.94 10.04
CA MET A 191 -15.57 4.85 9.10
C MET A 191 -16.25 5.12 7.75
N LEU A 192 -16.11 4.20 6.81
CA LEU A 192 -16.69 4.34 5.46
C LEU A 192 -18.21 4.51 5.51
N ARG A 193 -18.89 3.82 6.42
CA ARG A 193 -20.34 3.86 6.55
C ARG A 193 -20.86 5.18 7.12
N ASP A 194 -20.04 5.92 7.88
CA ASP A 194 -20.37 7.29 8.29
C ASP A 194 -20.36 8.27 7.11
N LEU A 195 -19.53 8.00 6.10
CA LEU A 195 -19.44 8.85 4.89
C LEU A 195 -20.43 8.39 3.80
N PHE A 196 -20.62 7.08 3.64
CA PHE A 196 -21.48 6.44 2.67
C PHE A 196 -22.29 5.31 3.35
N PRO A 197 -23.42 5.64 4.01
CA PRO A 197 -24.18 4.68 4.81
C PRO A 197 -24.72 3.50 4.02
N GLU A 198 -25.16 3.74 2.78
CA GLU A 198 -25.79 2.74 1.94
C GLU A 198 -24.84 2.28 0.83
N VAL A 199 -24.80 0.96 0.61
CA VAL A 199 -24.11 0.39 -0.55
C VAL A 199 -24.86 0.82 -1.81
N PRO A 200 -24.23 1.56 -2.76
CA PRO A 200 -24.87 1.96 -3.98
C PRO A 200 -25.39 0.75 -4.77
N ALA A 201 -26.56 0.87 -5.38
CA ALA A 201 -27.06 -0.17 -6.30
C ALA A 201 -26.04 -0.41 -7.43
N ALA A 202 -25.90 -1.66 -7.86
CA ALA A 202 -24.87 -2.07 -8.83
C ALA A 202 -24.85 -1.21 -10.11
N ASP A 203 -26.01 -0.70 -10.54
CA ASP A 203 -26.16 0.08 -11.77
C ASP A 203 -26.22 1.61 -11.53
N SER A 204 -26.07 2.06 -10.28
CA SER A 204 -26.23 3.49 -9.92
C SER A 204 -25.02 4.34 -10.29
N VAL A 205 -23.84 3.73 -10.47
CA VAL A 205 -22.59 4.39 -10.84
C VAL A 205 -22.01 3.69 -12.06
N PRO A 206 -21.60 4.42 -13.10
CA PRO A 206 -20.95 3.82 -14.26
C PRO A 206 -19.68 3.06 -13.81
N SER A 207 -19.53 1.83 -14.29
CA SER A 207 -18.28 1.10 -14.08
C SER A 207 -17.11 1.83 -14.78
N ALA A 208 -15.89 1.58 -14.33
CA ALA A 208 -14.67 2.11 -14.97
C ALA A 208 -14.57 1.73 -16.47
N VAL A 209 -15.20 0.62 -16.86
CA VAL A 209 -15.28 0.17 -18.27
C VAL A 209 -16.16 1.11 -19.10
N VAL A 210 -17.27 1.56 -18.56
CA VAL A 210 -18.23 2.45 -19.28
C VAL A 210 -17.87 3.92 -19.10
N GLY A 211 -17.50 4.32 -17.87
CA GLY A 211 -17.17 5.71 -17.53
C GLY A 211 -15.78 6.16 -18.00
N GLY A 212 -14.90 5.21 -18.21
CA GLY A 212 -13.48 5.48 -18.47
C GLY A 212 -12.68 5.85 -17.22
N THR A 213 -11.35 5.80 -17.35
CA THR A 213 -10.42 6.14 -16.26
C THR A 213 -9.17 6.79 -16.84
N PHE A 214 -8.92 8.02 -16.44
CA PHE A 214 -7.74 8.77 -16.87
C PHE A 214 -6.50 8.32 -16.07
N GLY A 215 -5.52 7.68 -16.73
CA GLY A 215 -4.36 7.09 -16.08
C GLY A 215 -3.59 8.02 -15.13
N PRO A 216 -3.25 9.26 -15.51
CA PRO A 216 -2.54 10.19 -14.64
C PRO A 216 -3.23 10.48 -13.29
N VAL A 217 -4.56 10.59 -13.22
CA VAL A 217 -5.25 10.82 -11.95
C VAL A 217 -5.18 9.58 -11.04
N VAL A 218 -5.14 8.40 -11.63
CA VAL A 218 -4.91 7.14 -10.88
C VAL A 218 -3.55 7.18 -10.19
N GLY A 219 -2.51 7.63 -10.92
CA GLY A 219 -1.16 7.80 -10.38
C GLY A 219 -1.11 8.82 -9.24
N GLN A 220 -1.81 9.95 -9.39
CA GLN A 220 -1.89 10.99 -8.34
C GLN A 220 -2.53 10.43 -7.07
N VAL A 221 -3.74 9.88 -7.16
CA VAL A 221 -4.48 9.38 -6.01
C VAL A 221 -3.77 8.22 -5.34
N GLY A 222 -3.26 7.24 -6.10
CA GLY A 222 -2.52 6.12 -5.50
C GLY A 222 -1.21 6.55 -4.82
N SER A 223 -0.52 7.57 -5.33
CA SER A 223 0.65 8.16 -4.66
C SER A 223 0.26 8.89 -3.37
N MET A 224 -0.90 9.57 -3.35
CA MET A 224 -1.45 10.17 -2.13
C MET A 224 -1.85 9.08 -1.11
N MET A 225 -2.46 7.98 -1.55
CA MET A 225 -2.76 6.82 -0.69
C MET A 225 -1.48 6.22 -0.08
N ALA A 226 -0.41 6.08 -0.86
CA ALA A 226 0.88 5.64 -0.33
C ALA A 226 1.45 6.62 0.71
N THR A 227 1.25 7.94 0.53
CA THR A 227 1.63 8.96 1.50
C THR A 227 0.82 8.82 2.80
N GLU A 228 -0.50 8.60 2.72
CA GLU A 228 -1.33 8.34 3.89
C GLU A 228 -0.89 7.07 4.62
N ALA A 229 -0.57 6.00 3.89
CA ALA A 229 -0.05 4.76 4.46
C ALA A 229 1.25 5.00 5.24
N VAL A 230 2.20 5.74 4.68
CA VAL A 230 3.45 6.10 5.37
C VAL A 230 3.16 6.89 6.65
N LYS A 231 2.24 7.87 6.62
CA LYS A 231 1.85 8.63 7.82
C LYS A 231 1.25 7.74 8.91
N VAL A 232 0.34 6.85 8.54
CA VAL A 232 -0.29 5.90 9.48
C VAL A 232 0.76 5.01 10.13
N LEU A 233 1.62 4.38 9.33
CA LEU A 233 2.62 3.42 9.81
C LEU A 233 3.74 4.05 10.64
N THR A 234 4.14 5.26 10.29
CA THR A 234 5.29 5.93 10.94
C THR A 234 4.88 6.87 12.07
N GLY A 235 3.64 7.36 12.06
CA GLY A 235 3.15 8.40 12.97
C GLY A 235 3.64 9.80 12.61
N ILE A 236 4.23 10.01 11.42
CA ILE A 236 4.60 11.37 10.96
C ILE A 236 3.41 12.11 10.37
N GLY A 237 3.37 13.41 10.56
CA GLY A 237 2.29 14.26 10.03
C GLY A 237 0.91 13.90 10.58
N THR A 238 -0.13 14.25 9.83
CA THR A 238 -1.52 13.99 10.21
C THR A 238 -2.22 13.21 9.10
N PRO A 239 -2.63 11.95 9.34
CA PRO A 239 -3.43 11.19 8.37
C PRO A 239 -4.79 11.85 8.10
N ALA A 240 -5.37 11.55 6.93
CA ALA A 240 -6.65 12.11 6.47
C ALA A 240 -7.87 11.43 7.15
N VAL A 241 -7.81 11.23 8.48
CA VAL A 241 -8.94 10.71 9.28
C VAL A 241 -10.02 11.79 9.39
N GLY A 242 -11.26 11.42 9.09
CA GLY A 242 -12.40 12.38 9.05
C GLY A 242 -12.26 13.43 7.93
N LYS A 243 -11.47 13.15 6.92
CA LYS A 243 -11.21 14.02 5.77
C LYS A 243 -11.40 13.25 4.47
N LEU A 244 -12.27 13.73 3.61
CA LEU A 244 -12.37 13.27 2.22
C LEU A 244 -11.56 14.23 1.34
N VAL A 245 -10.50 13.73 0.74
CA VAL A 245 -9.72 14.46 -0.25
C VAL A 245 -10.28 14.15 -1.62
N VAL A 246 -10.66 15.18 -2.38
CA VAL A 246 -11.21 15.07 -3.73
C VAL A 246 -10.23 15.69 -4.71
N VAL A 247 -9.78 14.91 -5.66
CA VAL A 247 -8.85 15.30 -6.74
C VAL A 247 -9.64 15.43 -8.03
N ASP A 248 -9.49 16.56 -8.72
CA ASP A 248 -10.04 16.78 -10.05
C ASP A 248 -8.88 17.05 -11.02
N ALA A 249 -8.62 16.11 -11.92
CA ALA A 249 -7.50 16.20 -12.85
C ALA A 249 -7.70 17.24 -13.97
N LEU A 250 -8.94 17.69 -14.22
CA LEU A 250 -9.24 18.76 -15.19
C LEU A 250 -9.27 20.14 -14.52
N GLY A 251 -9.39 20.18 -13.20
CA GLY A 251 -9.31 21.41 -12.41
C GLY A 251 -7.90 21.64 -11.86
N VAL A 252 -7.79 22.61 -10.96
CA VAL A 252 -6.52 22.95 -10.29
C VAL A 252 -6.54 22.45 -8.84
N GLY A 253 -5.80 21.37 -8.59
CA GLY A 253 -5.51 20.89 -7.23
C GLY A 253 -6.54 19.92 -6.65
N ALA A 254 -6.40 19.72 -5.36
CA ALA A 254 -7.29 18.89 -4.56
C ALA A 254 -8.03 19.74 -3.53
N ARG A 255 -9.24 19.33 -3.19
CA ARG A 255 -10.03 19.93 -2.09
C ARG A 255 -10.26 18.90 -1.00
N THR A 256 -10.39 19.37 0.23
CA THR A 256 -10.63 18.52 1.39
C THR A 256 -11.97 18.89 2.02
N LEU A 257 -12.81 17.91 2.26
CA LEU A 257 -14.07 18.00 2.98
C LEU A 257 -13.92 17.30 4.33
N SER A 258 -14.48 17.88 5.40
CA SER A 258 -14.49 17.23 6.71
C SER A 258 -15.81 16.47 6.89
N PHE A 259 -15.75 15.31 7.54
CA PHE A 259 -16.91 14.55 7.98
C PHE A 259 -16.64 13.93 9.35
N ALA A 260 -17.67 13.57 10.06
CA ALA A 260 -17.62 12.99 11.39
C ALA A 260 -18.42 11.70 11.44
N ALA A 261 -18.25 10.93 12.50
CA ALA A 261 -19.10 9.76 12.76
C ALA A 261 -20.57 10.19 12.88
N ASP A 262 -21.47 9.35 12.38
CA ASP A 262 -22.91 9.53 12.59
C ASP A 262 -23.21 9.29 14.08
N PRO A 263 -23.88 10.22 14.76
CA PRO A 263 -24.17 10.06 16.19
C PRO A 263 -25.30 9.06 16.49
N ASP A 264 -26.03 8.56 15.48
CA ASP A 264 -27.24 7.68 15.64
C ASP A 264 -26.94 6.18 15.46
#